data_5844c6f5c4fe1150ce7d6200100745e2
#
_entry.id   5844c6f5c4fe1150ce7d6200100745e2
#
_cell.length_a   1.000
_cell.length_b   1.000
_cell.length_c   1.000
_cell.angle_alpha   90.00
_cell.angle_beta   90.00
_cell.angle_gamma   90.00
#
_symmetry.space_group_name_H-M   'P 1'
#
loop_
_entity.id
_entity.type
_entity.pdbx_description
1 polymer ?
#
loop_
_entity_poly.entity_id
_entity_poly.type
_entity_poly.pdbx_seq_one_letter_code
_entity_poly.pdbx_strand_id
1 'polypeptide(L)'
;MAEWLKVAKTGEIAPGDAKAVEVGARRIALFNVEGTYHAIDDSCTHRGGPLSEGAVEGTEVTCPWHGAVFDVTTGSATRVEGDDIEIEL
;
A
#
# COMPACT_ATOMS: atom_id res chain seq x y z
N MET A 1 19.97 4.30 -9.47
CA MET A 1 20.01 4.24 -8.02
C MET A 1 18.61 4.30 -7.46
N ALA A 2 18.36 3.49 -6.45
CA ALA A 2 17.06 3.52 -5.80
C ALA A 2 16.90 4.79 -4.98
N GLU A 3 15.74 5.40 -5.07
CA GLU A 3 15.38 6.51 -4.21
C GLU A 3 14.34 6.03 -3.22
N TRP A 4 14.55 6.35 -1.95
CA TRP A 4 13.60 6.02 -0.89
C TRP A 4 12.83 7.27 -0.50
N LEU A 5 11.52 7.19 -0.55
CA LEU A 5 10.66 8.31 -0.22
C LEU A 5 9.83 7.98 1.01
N LYS A 6 9.88 8.87 2.00
CA LYS A 6 9.06 8.75 3.20
C LYS A 6 7.60 9.05 2.83
N VAL A 7 6.70 8.13 3.15
CA VAL A 7 5.30 8.26 2.78
C VAL A 7 4.35 8.28 3.97
N ALA A 8 4.74 7.72 5.11
CA ALA A 8 3.88 7.67 6.28
C ALA A 8 4.70 7.32 7.52
N LYS A 9 4.04 7.32 8.67
CA LYS A 9 4.64 6.85 9.92
C LYS A 9 4.00 5.54 10.33
N THR A 10 4.75 4.70 11.03
CA THR A 10 4.29 3.37 11.43
C THR A 10 3.01 3.40 12.28
N GLY A 11 2.84 4.45 13.08
CA GLY A 11 1.66 4.60 13.91
C GLY A 11 0.39 5.01 13.16
N GLU A 12 0.49 5.33 11.87
CA GLU A 12 -0.66 5.78 11.09
C GLU A 12 -1.46 4.62 10.50
N ILE A 13 -0.87 3.43 10.44
CA ILE A 13 -1.50 2.27 9.80
C ILE A 13 -1.44 1.08 10.75
N ALA A 14 -2.57 0.70 11.32
CA ALA A 14 -2.65 -0.46 12.20
C ALA A 14 -2.57 -1.76 11.38
N PRO A 15 -2.15 -2.88 12.01
CA PRO A 15 -2.14 -4.17 11.30
C PRO A 15 -3.51 -4.50 10.71
N GLY A 16 -3.52 -4.88 9.44
CA GLY A 16 -4.75 -5.16 8.71
C GLY A 16 -5.37 -3.94 8.05
N ASP A 17 -4.82 -2.76 8.30
CA ASP A 17 -5.32 -1.51 7.70
C ASP A 17 -4.49 -1.08 6.50
N ALA A 18 -5.01 -0.08 5.80
CA ALA A 18 -4.36 0.49 4.63
C ALA A 18 -4.55 2.00 4.61
N LYS A 19 -3.67 2.69 3.89
CA LYS A 19 -3.74 4.12 3.73
C LYS A 19 -3.33 4.49 2.30
N ALA A 20 -4.07 5.41 1.68
CA ALA A 20 -3.68 5.97 0.40
C ALA A 20 -2.70 7.12 0.63
N VAL A 21 -1.60 7.13 -0.10
CA VAL A 21 -0.62 8.22 -0.06
C VAL A 21 -0.35 8.68 -1.49
N GLU A 22 -0.10 9.97 -1.65
CA GLU A 22 0.21 10.54 -2.96
C GLU A 22 1.70 10.77 -3.10
N VAL A 23 2.27 10.29 -4.20
CA VAL A 23 3.67 10.42 -4.51
C VAL A 23 3.78 11.00 -5.91
N GLY A 24 4.00 12.31 -6.00
CA GLY A 24 3.96 12.99 -7.29
C GLY A 24 2.58 12.86 -7.93
N ALA A 25 2.53 12.34 -9.14
CA ALA A 25 1.28 12.10 -9.86
C ALA A 25 0.68 10.73 -9.59
N ARG A 26 1.31 9.93 -8.72
CA ARG A 26 0.87 8.56 -8.42
C ARG A 26 0.16 8.53 -7.08
N ARG A 27 -0.85 7.69 -6.99
CA ARG A 27 -1.51 7.38 -5.73
C ARG A 27 -1.17 5.95 -5.36
N ILE A 28 -0.63 5.77 -4.16
CA ILE A 28 -0.11 4.49 -3.68
C ILE A 28 -0.97 4.02 -2.52
N ALA A 29 -1.36 2.74 -2.54
CA ALA A 29 -2.00 2.10 -1.40
C ALA A 29 -0.91 1.44 -0.55
N LEU A 30 -0.84 1.83 0.72
CA LEU A 30 0.13 1.33 1.67
C LEU A 30 -0.59 0.44 2.67
N PHE A 31 -0.18 -0.82 2.77
CA PHE A 31 -0.83 -1.82 3.61
C PHE A 31 0.08 -2.27 4.74
N ASN A 32 -0.51 -2.50 5.90
CA ASN A 32 0.19 -3.11 7.03
C ASN A 32 -0.34 -4.55 7.18
N VAL A 33 0.47 -5.52 6.79
CA VAL A 33 0.12 -6.94 6.92
C VAL A 33 0.96 -7.53 8.05
N GLU A 34 0.34 -7.66 9.21
CA GLU A 34 0.98 -8.22 10.40
C GLU A 34 2.31 -7.56 10.76
N GLY A 35 2.39 -6.24 10.58
CA GLY A 35 3.59 -5.48 10.91
C GLY A 35 4.55 -5.29 9.73
N THR A 36 4.28 -5.92 8.61
CA THR A 36 5.06 -5.75 7.39
C THR A 36 4.30 -4.83 6.43
N TYR A 37 4.99 -3.80 5.94
CA TYR A 37 4.35 -2.82 5.06
C TYR A 37 4.55 -3.17 3.60
N HIS A 38 3.50 -3.01 2.80
CA HIS A 38 3.52 -3.26 1.37
C HIS A 38 2.89 -2.08 0.64
N ALA A 39 3.40 -1.76 -0.53
CA ALA A 39 2.91 -0.63 -1.33
C ALA A 39 2.61 -1.08 -2.74
N ILE A 40 1.39 -0.81 -3.20
CA ILE A 40 0.98 -1.04 -4.59
C ILE A 40 0.25 0.19 -5.08
N ASP A 41 0.00 0.27 -6.39
CA ASP A 41 -0.80 1.37 -6.92
C ASP A 41 -2.20 1.31 -6.30
N ASP A 42 -2.73 2.46 -5.88
CA ASP A 42 -4.06 2.55 -5.27
C ASP A 42 -5.13 2.61 -6.35
N SER A 43 -5.12 1.64 -7.23
CA SER A 43 -6.03 1.64 -8.36
C SER A 43 -6.22 0.22 -8.88
N CYS A 44 -7.48 -0.21 -8.93
CA CYS A 44 -7.83 -1.45 -9.58
C CYS A 44 -7.59 -1.30 -11.09
N THR A 45 -6.92 -2.26 -11.71
CA THR A 45 -6.56 -2.19 -13.12
C THR A 45 -7.78 -2.13 -14.04
N HIS A 46 -8.93 -2.60 -13.59
CA HIS A 46 -10.15 -2.61 -14.40
C HIS A 46 -10.90 -1.29 -14.40
N ARG A 47 -11.09 -0.69 -13.24
CA ARG A 47 -11.96 0.46 -13.10
C ARG A 47 -11.40 1.58 -12.22
N GLY A 48 -10.16 1.45 -11.79
CA GLY A 48 -9.54 2.46 -10.95
C GLY A 48 -10.09 2.55 -9.53
N GLY A 49 -10.72 1.48 -9.04
CA GLY A 49 -11.23 1.46 -7.67
C GLY A 49 -10.11 1.60 -6.65
N PRO A 50 -10.38 2.27 -5.52
CA PRO A 50 -9.33 2.53 -4.52
C PRO A 50 -9.00 1.26 -3.72
N LEU A 51 -7.86 0.65 -4.01
CA LEU A 51 -7.43 -0.58 -3.33
C LEU A 51 -7.17 -0.35 -1.85
N SER A 52 -6.80 0.88 -1.46
CA SER A 52 -6.60 1.22 -0.06
C SER A 52 -7.87 1.10 0.78
N GLU A 53 -9.04 1.10 0.14
CA GLU A 53 -10.33 0.92 0.82
C GLU A 53 -10.82 -0.52 0.74
N GLY A 54 -10.06 -1.40 0.12
CA GLY A 54 -10.42 -2.80 -0.03
C GLY A 54 -10.21 -3.60 1.25
N ALA A 55 -10.75 -4.81 1.28
CA ALA A 55 -10.57 -5.72 2.40
C ALA A 55 -9.22 -6.43 2.26
N VAL A 56 -8.40 -6.36 3.31
CA VAL A 56 -7.09 -7.00 3.35
C VAL A 56 -7.23 -8.33 4.08
N GLU A 57 -6.74 -9.39 3.47
CA GLU A 57 -6.75 -10.71 4.06
C GLU A 57 -5.41 -11.39 3.72
N GLY A 58 -4.57 -11.60 4.73
CA GLY A 58 -3.22 -12.08 4.51
C GLY A 58 -2.45 -11.09 3.65
N THR A 59 -1.91 -11.55 2.52
CA THR A 59 -1.18 -10.71 1.57
C THR A 59 -2.04 -10.29 0.38
N GLU A 60 -3.36 -10.43 0.49
CA GLU A 60 -4.27 -10.10 -0.60
C GLU A 60 -5.20 -8.96 -0.22
N VAL A 61 -5.53 -8.13 -1.18
CA VAL A 61 -6.54 -7.09 -1.03
C VAL A 61 -7.62 -7.30 -2.08
N THR A 62 -8.88 -7.17 -1.66
CA THR A 62 -10.02 -7.28 -2.57
C THR A 62 -10.52 -5.89 -2.92
N CYS A 63 -10.57 -5.60 -4.22
CA CYS A 63 -11.07 -4.30 -4.70
C CYS A 63 -12.54 -4.14 -4.30
N PRO A 64 -12.92 -3.01 -3.68
CA PRO A 64 -14.29 -2.81 -3.23
C PRO A 64 -15.30 -2.66 -4.36
N TRP A 65 -14.84 -2.37 -5.59
CA TRP A 65 -15.74 -2.14 -6.72
C TRP A 65 -16.13 -3.42 -7.47
N HIS A 66 -15.21 -4.40 -7.57
CA HIS A 66 -15.44 -5.57 -8.42
C HIS A 66 -15.12 -6.90 -7.76
N GLY A 67 -14.55 -6.87 -6.57
CA GLY A 67 -14.11 -8.10 -5.95
C GLY A 67 -12.85 -8.70 -6.56
N ALA A 68 -12.15 -7.97 -7.43
CA ALA A 68 -10.87 -8.42 -7.95
C ALA A 68 -9.84 -8.47 -6.81
N VAL A 69 -9.02 -9.52 -6.79
CA VAL A 69 -8.05 -9.75 -5.72
C VAL A 69 -6.64 -9.44 -6.24
N PHE A 70 -5.88 -8.68 -5.45
CA PHE A 70 -4.51 -8.31 -5.77
C PHE A 70 -3.58 -8.74 -4.66
N ASP A 71 -2.38 -9.19 -5.04
CA ASP A 71 -1.33 -9.54 -4.09
C ASP A 71 -0.54 -8.27 -3.77
N VAL A 72 -0.56 -7.83 -2.51
CA VAL A 72 0.11 -6.60 -2.10
C VAL A 72 1.63 -6.72 -2.06
N THR A 73 2.16 -7.93 -2.14
CA THR A 73 3.61 -8.15 -2.11
C THR A 73 4.29 -7.87 -3.46
N THR A 74 3.53 -7.66 -4.52
CA THR A 74 4.07 -7.48 -5.87
C THR A 74 4.41 -6.02 -6.21
N GLY A 75 4.16 -5.11 -5.30
CA GLY A 75 4.37 -3.69 -5.55
C GLY A 75 5.79 -3.21 -5.27
N SER A 76 5.89 -1.93 -4.94
CA SER A 76 7.16 -1.29 -4.62
C SER A 76 7.76 -1.81 -3.33
N ALA A 77 9.08 -1.87 -3.25
CA ALA A 77 9.76 -2.25 -2.03
C ALA A 77 9.50 -1.21 -0.93
N THR A 78 9.38 -1.67 0.30
CA THR A 78 9.16 -0.81 1.45
C THR A 78 10.23 -1.09 2.50
N ARG A 79 10.48 -0.08 3.35
CA ARG A 79 11.34 -0.26 4.52
C ARG A 79 10.88 0.69 5.62
N VAL A 80 11.32 0.41 6.85
CA VAL A 80 11.04 1.25 8.00
C VAL A 80 12.36 1.81 8.53
N GLU A 81 12.44 3.13 8.66
CA GLU A 81 13.57 3.83 9.25
C GLU A 81 13.06 4.58 10.48
N GLY A 82 13.37 4.06 11.69
CA GLY A 82 12.79 4.60 12.91
C GLY A 82 11.27 4.43 12.88
N ASP A 83 10.53 5.53 12.86
CA ASP A 83 9.07 5.51 12.75
C ASP A 83 8.57 5.83 11.35
N ASP A 84 9.48 5.98 10.39
CA ASP A 84 9.12 6.38 9.04
C ASP A 84 9.01 5.16 8.13
N ILE A 85 7.91 5.12 7.36
CA ILE A 85 7.72 4.11 6.34
C ILE A 85 8.15 4.74 5.02
N GLU A 86 9.07 4.06 4.32
CA GLU A 86 9.59 4.54 3.06
C GLU A 86 9.33 3.55 1.95
N ILE A 87 9.14 4.06 0.73
CA ILE A 87 9.01 3.21 -0.46
C ILE A 87 10.14 3.52 -1.43
N GLU A 88 10.50 2.51 -2.19
CA GLU A 88 11.50 2.66 -3.26
C GLU A 88 10.80 3.07 -4.56
N LEU A 89 11.34 4.10 -5.17
CA LEU A 89 10.83 4.60 -6.46
C LEU A 89 11.79 4.27 -7.59
#